data_fb990da5d9b4405fa1d6c3ac73ef3352
#
_entry.id   fb990da5d9b4405fa1d6c3ac73ef3352
#
_cell.length_a   1.000
_cell.length_b   1.000
_cell.length_c   1.000
_cell.angle_alpha   90.00
_cell.angle_beta   90.00
_cell.angle_gamma   90.00
#
_symmetry.space_group_name_H-M   'P 1'
#
loop_
_entity.id
_entity.type
_entity.pdbx_description
1 polymer ?
#
loop_
_entity_poly.entity_id
_entity_poly.type
_entity_poly.pdbx_seq_one_letter_code
_entity_poly.pdbx_strand_id
1 'polypeptide(L)'
;MSTIRILSATLLATTLLVQPALAQNKAAIGKSVTEFLKVSQGLAVSLSDLAKRAGTASPNDKEMLKLVTNQLSLVDATADGVLALGVVAAEVRDAGDMAIAKKHLATRCTALKSISESTGKYVGSLASNIAAVATAAEVNKSRDLVVQLGQHALCNPGKA
;
A
#
# COMPACT_ATOMS: atom_id res chain seq x y z
N MET A 1 18.04 -54.72 -0.67
CA MET A 1 18.53 -53.50 -1.33
C MET A 1 17.38 -52.71 -2.02
N SER A 2 16.19 -52.59 -1.39
CA SER A 2 15.03 -51.94 -2.04
C SER A 2 14.48 -50.68 -1.32
N THR A 3 14.98 -50.37 -0.14
CA THR A 3 14.44 -49.24 0.70
C THR A 3 15.03 -47.88 0.38
N ILE A 4 16.18 -47.78 -0.29
CA ILE A 4 16.84 -46.48 -0.59
C ILE A 4 16.23 -45.77 -1.81
N ARG A 5 15.60 -46.49 -2.74
CA ARG A 5 15.02 -45.89 -3.94
C ARG A 5 13.68 -45.14 -3.71
N ILE A 6 12.95 -45.48 -2.67
CA ILE A 6 11.62 -44.85 -2.39
C ILE A 6 11.79 -43.47 -1.74
N LEU A 7 12.82 -43.28 -0.90
CA LEU A 7 13.09 -41.98 -0.26
C LEU A 7 13.55 -40.89 -1.23
N SER A 8 14.29 -41.28 -2.29
CA SER A 8 14.76 -40.30 -3.28
C SER A 8 13.66 -39.79 -4.21
N ALA A 9 12.65 -40.60 -4.49
CA ALA A 9 11.53 -40.22 -5.35
C ALA A 9 10.56 -39.22 -4.65
N THR A 10 10.37 -39.37 -3.34
CA THR A 10 9.50 -38.48 -2.55
C THR A 10 10.13 -37.10 -2.34
N LEU A 11 11.44 -37.02 -2.20
CA LEU A 11 12.12 -35.71 -2.06
C LEU A 11 12.12 -34.91 -3.37
N LEU A 12 12.27 -35.57 -4.52
CA LEU A 12 12.20 -34.92 -5.84
C LEU A 12 10.81 -34.43 -6.19
N ALA A 13 9.76 -35.16 -5.80
CA ALA A 13 8.38 -34.77 -6.07
C ALA A 13 7.97 -33.53 -5.24
N THR A 14 8.45 -33.38 -4.02
CA THR A 14 8.13 -32.21 -3.17
C THR A 14 8.84 -30.95 -3.66
N THR A 15 10.07 -31.01 -4.17
CA THR A 15 10.78 -29.85 -4.73
C THR A 15 10.15 -29.35 -6.04
N LEU A 16 9.63 -30.22 -6.88
CA LEU A 16 8.99 -29.88 -8.14
C LEU A 16 7.62 -29.17 -7.98
N LEU A 17 6.91 -29.41 -6.87
CA LEU A 17 5.61 -28.78 -6.59
C LEU A 17 5.74 -27.43 -5.89
N VAL A 18 6.84 -27.16 -5.18
CA VAL A 18 7.05 -25.89 -4.46
C VAL A 18 7.43 -24.74 -5.40
N GLN A 19 8.19 -25.01 -6.45
CA GLN A 19 8.65 -23.98 -7.39
C GLN A 19 7.51 -23.27 -8.16
N PRO A 20 6.53 -23.95 -8.75
CA PRO A 20 5.43 -23.27 -9.43
C PRO A 20 4.55 -22.47 -8.48
N ALA A 21 4.32 -22.95 -7.26
CA ALA A 21 3.55 -22.22 -6.26
C ALA A 21 4.27 -20.93 -5.80
N LEU A 22 5.59 -20.95 -5.66
CA LEU A 22 6.38 -19.77 -5.35
C LEU A 22 6.33 -18.75 -6.50
N ALA A 23 6.51 -19.21 -7.74
CA ALA A 23 6.45 -18.36 -8.92
C ALA A 23 5.06 -17.68 -9.07
N GLN A 24 3.99 -18.41 -8.86
CA GLN A 24 2.63 -17.90 -8.90
C GLN A 24 2.36 -16.86 -7.79
N ASN A 25 2.84 -17.10 -6.58
CA ASN A 25 2.76 -16.13 -5.48
C ASN A 25 3.50 -14.83 -5.81
N LYS A 26 4.71 -14.92 -6.37
CA LYS A 26 5.52 -13.76 -6.77
C LYS A 26 4.81 -12.94 -7.85
N ALA A 27 4.27 -13.57 -8.87
CA ALA A 27 3.53 -12.90 -9.95
C ALA A 27 2.30 -12.15 -9.40
N ALA A 28 1.54 -12.77 -8.50
CA ALA A 28 0.38 -12.16 -7.86
C ALA A 28 0.78 -10.94 -7.01
N ILE A 29 1.84 -11.06 -6.20
CA ILE A 29 2.36 -9.93 -5.41
C ILE A 29 2.86 -8.84 -6.33
N GLY A 30 3.64 -9.14 -7.37
CA GLY A 30 4.17 -8.17 -8.33
C GLY A 30 3.05 -7.37 -9.03
N LYS A 31 1.96 -8.03 -9.42
CA LYS A 31 0.78 -7.35 -9.96
C LYS A 31 0.18 -6.38 -8.94
N SER A 32 -0.06 -6.85 -7.71
CA SER A 32 -0.61 -6.01 -6.65
C SER A 32 0.30 -4.83 -6.28
N VAL A 33 1.63 -5.01 -6.31
CA VAL A 33 2.63 -3.95 -6.13
C VAL A 33 2.48 -2.88 -7.21
N THR A 34 2.34 -3.28 -8.47
CA THR A 34 2.18 -2.34 -9.59
C THR A 34 0.89 -1.53 -9.47
N GLU A 35 -0.20 -2.17 -9.06
CA GLU A 35 -1.48 -1.49 -8.83
C GLU A 35 -1.42 -0.55 -7.62
N PHE A 36 -0.80 -0.98 -6.52
CA PHE A 36 -0.57 -0.16 -5.33
C PHE A 36 0.26 1.09 -5.63
N LEU A 37 1.34 0.94 -6.42
CA LEU A 37 2.19 2.05 -6.85
C LEU A 37 1.39 3.14 -7.57
N LYS A 38 0.45 2.77 -8.44
CA LYS A 38 -0.39 3.75 -9.14
C LYS A 38 -1.23 4.59 -8.17
N VAL A 39 -1.80 3.97 -7.14
CA VAL A 39 -2.59 4.69 -6.13
C VAL A 39 -1.69 5.59 -5.28
N SER A 40 -0.51 5.11 -4.86
CA SER A 40 0.47 5.90 -4.11
C SER A 40 0.96 7.11 -4.92
N GLN A 41 1.30 6.92 -6.20
CA GLN A 41 1.66 8.03 -7.09
C GLN A 41 0.52 9.05 -7.24
N GLY A 42 -0.73 8.59 -7.30
CA GLY A 42 -1.90 9.45 -7.30
C GLY A 42 -1.98 10.34 -6.05
N LEU A 43 -1.67 9.78 -4.88
CA LEU A 43 -1.63 10.53 -3.62
C LEU A 43 -0.48 11.56 -3.61
N ALA A 44 0.70 11.19 -4.06
CA ALA A 44 1.85 12.10 -4.16
C ALA A 44 1.57 13.30 -5.09
N VAL A 45 0.93 13.06 -6.24
CA VAL A 45 0.48 14.13 -7.15
C VAL A 45 -0.54 15.03 -6.47
N SER A 46 -1.52 14.46 -5.79
CA SER A 46 -2.55 15.21 -5.09
C SER A 46 -1.96 16.07 -3.97
N LEU A 47 -0.98 15.56 -3.22
CA LEU A 47 -0.20 16.33 -2.22
C LEU A 47 0.50 17.55 -2.85
N SER A 48 1.14 17.36 -4.01
CA SER A 48 1.77 18.46 -4.74
C SER A 48 0.76 19.55 -5.15
N ASP A 49 -0.41 19.14 -5.62
CA ASP A 49 -1.46 20.08 -6.04
C ASP A 49 -2.09 20.81 -4.85
N LEU A 50 -2.28 20.15 -3.72
CA LEU A 50 -2.73 20.80 -2.48
C LEU A 50 -1.69 21.80 -1.95
N ALA A 51 -0.40 21.50 -2.04
CA ALA A 51 0.67 22.42 -1.66
C ALA A 51 0.66 23.69 -2.54
N LYS A 52 0.46 23.55 -3.85
CA LYS A 52 0.32 24.71 -4.77
C LYS A 52 -0.90 25.57 -4.41
N ARG A 53 -2.04 24.92 -4.14
CA ARG A 53 -3.27 25.63 -3.74
C ARG A 53 -3.10 26.39 -2.43
N ALA A 54 -2.37 25.86 -1.45
CA ALA A 54 -2.06 26.53 -0.20
C ALA A 54 -1.31 27.86 -0.40
N GLY A 55 -0.53 27.98 -1.50
CA GLY A 55 0.17 29.23 -1.82
C GLY A 55 -0.76 30.42 -2.17
N THR A 56 -1.95 30.15 -2.68
CA THR A 56 -2.93 31.16 -3.12
C THR A 56 -4.23 31.17 -2.29
N ALA A 57 -4.32 30.30 -1.28
CA ALA A 57 -5.50 30.13 -0.46
C ALA A 57 -5.71 31.33 0.51
N SER A 58 -6.96 31.52 0.95
CA SER A 58 -7.28 32.41 2.08
C SER A 58 -6.53 31.95 3.35
N PRO A 59 -6.30 32.82 4.33
CA PRO A 59 -5.60 32.44 5.56
C PRO A 59 -6.22 31.24 6.27
N ASN A 60 -7.54 31.16 6.34
CA ASN A 60 -8.24 30.01 6.94
C ASN A 60 -8.07 28.72 6.12
N ASP A 61 -8.28 28.77 4.80
CA ASP A 61 -8.09 27.60 3.95
C ASP A 61 -6.62 27.13 3.95
N LYS A 62 -5.66 28.05 4.06
CA LYS A 62 -4.23 27.74 4.15
C LYS A 62 -3.90 26.92 5.39
N GLU A 63 -4.45 27.25 6.55
CA GLU A 63 -4.27 26.48 7.76
C GLU A 63 -4.92 25.09 7.65
N MET A 64 -6.13 25.00 7.07
CA MET A 64 -6.78 23.71 6.82
C MET A 64 -5.94 22.85 5.88
N LEU A 65 -5.43 23.41 4.79
CA LEU A 65 -4.59 22.69 3.83
C LEU A 65 -3.27 22.22 4.45
N LYS A 66 -2.66 22.99 5.34
CA LYS A 66 -1.47 22.57 6.09
C LYS A 66 -1.74 21.35 6.97
N LEU A 67 -2.87 21.32 7.68
CA LEU A 67 -3.27 20.17 8.46
C LEU A 67 -3.54 18.94 7.58
N VAL A 68 -4.25 19.13 6.48
CA VAL A 68 -4.53 18.07 5.50
C VAL A 68 -3.23 17.49 4.94
N THR A 69 -2.33 18.33 4.42
CA THR A 69 -1.08 17.86 3.81
C THR A 69 -0.19 17.13 4.79
N ASN A 70 -0.11 17.57 6.05
CA ASN A 70 0.64 16.87 7.10
C ASN A 70 0.09 15.45 7.35
N GLN A 71 -1.23 15.29 7.40
CA GLN A 71 -1.85 13.99 7.61
C GLN A 71 -1.69 13.07 6.38
N LEU A 72 -1.85 13.61 5.18
CA LEU A 72 -1.67 12.85 3.94
C LEU A 72 -0.21 12.40 3.77
N SER A 73 0.78 13.24 4.13
CA SER A 73 2.20 12.89 4.05
C SER A 73 2.55 11.71 4.97
N LEU A 74 1.88 11.55 6.11
CA LEU A 74 2.08 10.41 6.99
C LEU A 74 1.58 9.10 6.35
N VAL A 75 0.45 9.15 5.64
CA VAL A 75 -0.06 8.01 4.88
C VAL A 75 0.87 7.68 3.72
N ASP A 76 1.33 8.69 2.98
CA ASP A 76 2.24 8.54 1.84
C ASP A 76 3.54 7.85 2.27
N ALA A 77 4.20 8.34 3.30
CA ALA A 77 5.42 7.72 3.86
C ALA A 77 5.20 6.28 4.35
N THR A 78 4.00 5.98 4.89
CA THR A 78 3.67 4.61 5.31
C THR A 78 3.42 3.71 4.12
N ALA A 79 2.78 4.23 3.07
CA ALA A 79 2.53 3.52 1.80
C ALA A 79 3.84 3.18 1.09
N ASP A 80 4.83 4.08 1.09
CA ASP A 80 6.16 3.81 0.55
C ASP A 80 6.83 2.62 1.26
N GLY A 81 6.69 2.52 2.59
CA GLY A 81 7.18 1.37 3.34
C GLY A 81 6.49 0.05 2.98
N VAL A 82 5.18 0.09 2.70
CA VAL A 82 4.42 -1.07 2.20
C VAL A 82 4.88 -1.44 0.80
N LEU A 83 5.04 -0.46 -0.09
CA LEU A 83 5.51 -0.67 -1.45
C LEU A 83 6.89 -1.33 -1.48
N ALA A 84 7.85 -0.81 -0.70
CA ALA A 84 9.20 -1.37 -0.62
C ALA A 84 9.18 -2.84 -0.17
N LEU A 85 8.40 -3.18 0.86
CA LEU A 85 8.26 -4.57 1.32
C LEU A 85 7.51 -5.46 0.32
N GLY A 86 6.56 -4.91 -0.41
CA GLY A 86 5.88 -5.61 -1.50
C GLY A 86 6.84 -5.99 -2.63
N VAL A 87 7.72 -5.05 -3.03
CA VAL A 87 8.79 -5.29 -4.01
C VAL A 87 9.73 -6.40 -3.52
N VAL A 88 10.23 -6.30 -2.27
CA VAL A 88 11.07 -7.35 -1.67
C VAL A 88 10.37 -8.70 -1.71
N ALA A 89 9.08 -8.77 -1.31
CA ALA A 89 8.33 -10.03 -1.34
C ALA A 89 8.13 -10.59 -2.75
N ALA A 90 8.06 -9.75 -3.78
CA ALA A 90 7.99 -10.18 -5.18
C ALA A 90 9.33 -10.72 -5.71
N GLU A 91 10.46 -10.26 -5.17
CA GLU A 91 11.80 -10.54 -5.69
C GLU A 91 12.51 -11.70 -4.98
N VAL A 92 12.15 -12.08 -3.74
CA VAL A 92 12.81 -13.16 -2.97
C VAL A 92 12.85 -14.49 -3.74
N ARG A 93 13.91 -15.26 -3.51
CA ARG A 93 14.21 -16.46 -4.32
C ARG A 93 13.75 -17.77 -3.69
N ASP A 94 13.61 -17.81 -2.39
CA ASP A 94 13.20 -19.02 -1.67
C ASP A 94 11.92 -18.82 -0.83
N ALA A 95 11.31 -19.93 -0.41
CA ALA A 95 10.05 -19.93 0.31
C ALA A 95 10.17 -19.40 1.75
N GLY A 96 11.34 -19.58 2.39
CA GLY A 96 11.59 -19.09 3.74
C GLY A 96 11.65 -17.57 3.78
N ASP A 97 12.44 -16.96 2.90
CA ASP A 97 12.55 -15.52 2.75
C ASP A 97 11.21 -14.90 2.33
N MET A 98 10.46 -15.60 1.47
CA MET A 98 9.10 -15.19 1.12
C MET A 98 8.18 -15.11 2.34
N ALA A 99 8.23 -16.08 3.24
CA ALA A 99 7.42 -16.08 4.45
C ALA A 99 7.78 -14.92 5.38
N ILE A 100 9.08 -14.64 5.53
CA ILE A 100 9.59 -13.49 6.32
C ILE A 100 9.13 -12.16 5.70
N ALA A 101 9.33 -11.98 4.41
CA ALA A 101 8.92 -10.77 3.69
C ALA A 101 7.41 -10.51 3.80
N LYS A 102 6.58 -11.54 3.64
CA LYS A 102 5.12 -11.47 3.81
C LYS A 102 4.73 -11.08 5.23
N LYS A 103 5.41 -11.59 6.26
CA LYS A 103 5.15 -11.23 7.66
C LYS A 103 5.42 -9.74 7.90
N HIS A 104 6.53 -9.21 7.41
CA HIS A 104 6.85 -7.79 7.53
C HIS A 104 5.88 -6.92 6.73
N LEU A 105 5.53 -7.32 5.51
CA LEU A 105 4.53 -6.66 4.70
C LEU A 105 3.17 -6.59 5.42
N ALA A 106 2.69 -7.70 5.99
CA ALA A 106 1.44 -7.74 6.74
C ALA A 106 1.44 -6.78 7.94
N THR A 107 2.56 -6.68 8.67
CA THR A 107 2.70 -5.74 9.79
C THR A 107 2.57 -4.29 9.31
N ARG A 108 3.24 -3.92 8.21
CA ARG A 108 3.15 -2.58 7.64
C ARG A 108 1.77 -2.28 7.05
N CYS A 109 1.15 -3.26 6.44
CA CYS A 109 -0.22 -3.16 5.95
C CYS A 109 -1.23 -2.89 7.07
N THR A 110 -1.06 -3.52 8.24
CA THR A 110 -1.90 -3.23 9.42
C THR A 110 -1.74 -1.77 9.86
N ALA A 111 -0.52 -1.25 9.90
CA ALA A 111 -0.26 0.15 10.22
C ALA A 111 -0.87 1.10 9.16
N LEU A 112 -0.69 0.80 7.86
CA LEU A 112 -1.26 1.60 6.79
C LEU A 112 -2.79 1.64 6.87
N LYS A 113 -3.44 0.51 7.11
CA LYS A 113 -4.90 0.44 7.26
C LYS A 113 -5.39 1.34 8.38
N SER A 114 -4.80 1.23 9.58
CA SER A 114 -5.18 2.04 10.76
C SER A 114 -4.99 3.54 10.50
N ILE A 115 -3.84 3.93 9.94
CA ILE A 115 -3.53 5.33 9.60
C ILE A 115 -4.48 5.84 8.51
N SER A 116 -4.77 5.06 7.47
CA SER A 116 -5.66 5.45 6.38
C SER A 116 -7.10 5.67 6.87
N GLU A 117 -7.59 4.82 7.75
CA GLU A 117 -8.93 4.96 8.35
C GLU A 117 -9.05 6.23 9.20
N SER A 118 -8.06 6.52 10.06
CA SER A 118 -8.06 7.70 10.92
C SER A 118 -7.87 8.98 10.10
N THR A 119 -6.90 8.99 9.19
CA THR A 119 -6.63 10.13 8.30
C THR A 119 -7.81 10.41 7.38
N GLY A 120 -8.43 9.38 6.80
CA GLY A 120 -9.60 9.53 5.93
C GLY A 120 -10.77 10.24 6.63
N LYS A 121 -11.04 9.89 7.89
CA LYS A 121 -12.07 10.57 8.71
C LYS A 121 -11.68 12.02 9.00
N TYR A 122 -10.45 12.25 9.45
CA TYR A 122 -9.98 13.59 9.83
C TYR A 122 -9.92 14.54 8.63
N VAL A 123 -9.35 14.10 7.51
CA VAL A 123 -9.28 14.88 6.27
C VAL A 123 -10.69 15.18 5.74
N GLY A 124 -11.62 14.23 5.82
CA GLY A 124 -13.02 14.46 5.47
C GLY A 124 -13.68 15.54 6.31
N SER A 125 -13.40 15.60 7.62
CA SER A 125 -13.93 16.67 8.49
C SER A 125 -13.30 18.05 8.19
N LEU A 126 -12.02 18.08 7.81
CA LEU A 126 -11.36 19.32 7.41
C LEU A 126 -11.88 19.85 6.07
N ALA A 127 -12.15 18.95 5.11
CA ALA A 127 -12.67 19.32 3.80
C ALA A 127 -13.98 20.13 3.85
N SER A 128 -14.85 19.81 4.82
CA SER A 128 -16.11 20.53 5.02
C SER A 128 -15.94 21.97 5.53
N ASN A 129 -14.78 22.33 6.04
CA ASN A 129 -14.45 23.66 6.55
C ASN A 129 -13.65 24.52 5.54
N ILE A 130 -13.30 23.97 4.39
CA ILE A 130 -12.62 24.70 3.31
C ILE A 130 -13.65 25.45 2.48
N ALA A 131 -13.51 26.77 2.43
CA ALA A 131 -14.46 27.65 1.72
C ALA A 131 -14.36 27.52 0.20
N ALA A 132 -13.15 27.29 -0.34
CA ALA A 132 -12.94 27.15 -1.78
C ALA A 132 -13.37 25.76 -2.27
N VAL A 133 -14.52 25.69 -2.96
CA VAL A 133 -15.16 24.43 -3.44
C VAL A 133 -14.19 23.55 -4.24
N ALA A 134 -13.42 24.13 -5.16
CA ALA A 134 -12.44 23.38 -5.96
C ALA A 134 -11.30 22.80 -5.11
N THR A 135 -10.94 23.46 -4.00
CA THR A 135 -9.94 22.99 -3.05
C THR A 135 -10.51 21.88 -2.17
N ALA A 136 -11.74 22.04 -1.67
CA ALA A 136 -12.43 20.99 -0.92
C ALA A 136 -12.62 19.70 -1.77
N ALA A 137 -12.90 19.84 -3.06
CA ALA A 137 -12.99 18.69 -3.99
C ALA A 137 -11.66 17.95 -4.12
N GLU A 138 -10.52 18.65 -4.23
CA GLU A 138 -9.19 18.02 -4.30
C GLU A 138 -8.82 17.33 -2.97
N VAL A 139 -9.16 17.93 -1.83
CA VAL A 139 -8.99 17.30 -0.52
C VAL A 139 -9.81 15.99 -0.41
N ASN A 140 -11.06 15.99 -0.89
CA ASN A 140 -11.87 14.78 -0.90
C ASN A 140 -11.31 13.70 -1.84
N LYS A 141 -10.78 14.07 -3.00
CA LYS A 141 -10.08 13.15 -3.89
C LYS A 141 -8.85 12.52 -3.21
N SER A 142 -8.05 13.33 -2.50
CA SER A 142 -6.90 12.83 -1.72
C SER A 142 -7.35 11.85 -0.62
N ARG A 143 -8.45 12.16 0.07
CA ARG A 143 -9.06 11.28 1.07
C ARG A 143 -9.44 9.92 0.45
N ASP A 144 -10.04 9.92 -0.73
CA ASP A 144 -10.46 8.70 -1.40
C ASP A 144 -9.26 7.82 -1.81
N LEU A 145 -8.13 8.43 -2.22
CA LEU A 145 -6.87 7.73 -2.47
C LEU A 145 -6.30 7.10 -1.19
N VAL A 146 -6.37 7.81 -0.05
CA VAL A 146 -5.97 7.28 1.26
C VAL A 146 -6.79 6.05 1.64
N VAL A 147 -8.11 6.09 1.45
CA VAL A 147 -8.99 4.94 1.72
C VAL A 147 -8.65 3.77 0.79
N GLN A 148 -8.40 4.03 -0.49
CA GLN A 148 -7.98 3.00 -1.45
C GLN A 148 -6.66 2.33 -1.04
N LEU A 149 -5.66 3.08 -0.58
CA LEU A 149 -4.39 2.53 -0.09
C LEU A 149 -4.62 1.59 1.11
N GLY A 150 -5.42 2.00 2.09
CA GLY A 150 -5.70 1.17 3.28
C GLY A 150 -6.50 -0.11 2.97
N GLN A 151 -7.25 -0.12 1.86
CA GLN A 151 -8.09 -1.26 1.42
C GLN A 151 -7.48 -2.06 0.28
N HIS A 152 -6.29 -1.67 -0.21
CA HIS A 152 -5.70 -2.25 -1.41
C HIS A 152 -5.42 -3.76 -1.27
N ALA A 153 -5.53 -4.50 -2.38
CA ALA A 153 -5.33 -5.96 -2.44
C ALA A 153 -3.95 -6.41 -1.97
N LEU A 154 -2.90 -5.59 -2.15
CA LEU A 154 -1.56 -5.86 -1.61
C LEU A 154 -1.59 -6.08 -0.08
N CYS A 155 -2.46 -5.34 0.62
CA CYS A 155 -2.65 -5.44 2.06
C CYS A 155 -3.83 -6.34 2.47
N ASN A 156 -4.66 -6.78 1.54
CA ASN A 156 -5.86 -7.59 1.77
C ASN A 156 -5.94 -8.73 0.72
N PRO A 157 -5.00 -9.69 0.72
CA PRO A 157 -4.86 -10.68 -0.36
C PRO A 157 -6.08 -11.61 -0.54
N GLY A 158 -7.03 -11.61 0.39
CA GLY A 158 -8.29 -12.36 0.27
C GLY A 158 -9.44 -11.60 -0.43
N LYS A 159 -9.19 -10.37 -0.91
CA LYS A 159 -10.20 -9.54 -1.62
C LYS A 159 -9.87 -9.34 -3.11
N ALA A 160 -8.86 -10.05 -3.62
CA ALA A 160 -8.47 -10.01 -5.03
C ALA A 160 -9.24 -11.05 -5.85
#